data_73db1c5c2b315616f045718eba684a34
#
_entry.id   73db1c5c2b315616f045718eba684a34
#
_cell.length_a   1.000
_cell.length_b   1.000
_cell.length_c   1.000
_cell.angle_alpha   90.00
_cell.angle_beta   90.00
_cell.angle_gamma   90.00
#
_symmetry.space_group_name_H-M   'P 1'
#
loop_
_entity.id
_entity.type
_entity.pdbx_description
1 polymer ?
#
loop_
_entity_poly.entity_id
_entity_poly.type
_entity_poly.pdbx_seq_one_letter_code
_entity_poly.pdbx_strand_id
1 'polypeptide(L)'
;TAMPSPEAVRTHEIAATRRLLDANLDRAREGLRVLEDWSRFALDRGDLVAGTIDTWLLWQLTSGRSHLTDHSEASRTALFSLETLAWDDKLCEAFGIPQSLLPAAVPSDSHFGEVRPQDIGLPGSAAIPVRAVMADQQAGMFGQACFTPGSTKNTFGTAGVLTGNAGSHPVIPEGLTGSVGWTVGGQTAYEVEGVVFHSGQTMQWLRDRLGVLSPDDDIESVASRVPDTGGVYVVPAFAGMCAPNWVRDAQAAIVGLTLESSAAHVVRAGVEAMAYQTRDNVTALVESGTPIDELKVDGGAARSGLLCQFQADILGIPVVRPIELERTALGVAQVAGIGAGLWSMSDLSSQWQLDRVFEPTMSADRREELHAGWREAVRRTLAQAP
;
A
#
# COMPACT_ATOMS: atom_id res chain seq x y z
N THR A 1 5.42 17.60 33.20
CA THR A 1 4.29 17.36 32.28
C THR A 1 3.37 16.37 32.95
N ALA A 2 2.14 16.81 33.27
CA ALA A 2 1.15 15.96 33.94
C ALA A 2 0.64 14.90 32.92
N MET A 3 0.53 13.65 33.36
CA MET A 3 -0.10 12.58 32.60
C MET A 3 -1.55 12.94 32.28
N PRO A 4 -2.04 12.68 31.06
CA PRO A 4 -3.42 12.93 30.74
C PRO A 4 -4.35 12.09 31.61
N SER A 5 -5.53 12.60 31.94
CA SER A 5 -6.51 11.87 32.75
C SER A 5 -7.00 10.62 32.02
N PRO A 6 -7.39 9.54 32.75
CA PRO A 6 -7.93 8.33 32.14
C PRO A 6 -9.13 8.58 31.20
N GLU A 7 -9.87 9.64 31.45
CA GLU A 7 -11.04 10.07 30.67
C GLU A 7 -10.60 10.73 29.34
N ALA A 8 -9.49 11.48 29.34
CA ALA A 8 -8.91 12.08 28.15
C ALA A 8 -8.28 11.02 27.24
N VAL A 9 -7.64 9.99 27.81
CA VAL A 9 -7.10 8.84 27.09
C VAL A 9 -8.23 8.07 26.41
N ARG A 10 -9.30 7.76 27.15
CA ARG A 10 -10.47 7.03 26.63
C ARG A 10 -11.20 7.80 25.51
N THR A 11 -11.29 9.12 25.63
CA THR A 11 -11.91 9.97 24.59
C THR A 11 -11.04 10.01 23.34
N HIS A 12 -9.71 9.97 23.49
CA HIS A 12 -8.76 9.93 22.37
C HIS A 12 -8.79 8.57 21.66
N GLU A 13 -8.84 7.47 22.41
CA GLU A 13 -9.00 6.11 21.87
C GLU A 13 -10.31 5.94 21.09
N ILE A 14 -11.44 6.45 21.62
CA ILE A 14 -12.74 6.40 20.93
C ILE A 14 -12.70 7.24 19.63
N ALA A 15 -12.03 8.39 19.65
CA ALA A 15 -11.89 9.24 18.46
C ALA A 15 -10.94 8.64 17.41
N ALA A 16 -9.88 7.94 17.83
CA ALA A 16 -8.97 7.20 16.94
C ALA A 16 -9.68 5.99 16.32
N THR A 17 -10.39 5.20 17.12
CA THR A 17 -11.19 4.05 16.65
C THR A 17 -12.28 4.50 15.68
N ARG A 18 -12.93 5.63 15.94
CA ARG A 18 -13.96 6.20 15.06
C ARG A 18 -13.37 6.64 13.71
N ARG A 19 -12.19 7.28 13.71
CA ARG A 19 -11.48 7.67 12.47
C ARG A 19 -11.05 6.46 11.64
N LEU A 20 -10.56 5.39 12.30
CA LEU A 20 -10.22 4.13 11.62
C LEU A 20 -11.47 3.45 11.02
N LEU A 21 -12.58 3.46 11.74
CA LEU A 21 -13.86 2.95 11.24
C LEU A 21 -14.37 3.78 10.06
N ASP A 22 -14.30 5.12 10.13
CA ASP A 22 -14.76 6.00 9.05
C ASP A 22 -13.90 5.84 7.78
N ALA A 23 -12.57 5.73 7.92
CA ALA A 23 -11.67 5.50 6.79
C ALA A 23 -11.86 4.12 6.16
N ASN A 24 -12.08 3.07 6.96
CA ASN A 24 -12.40 1.74 6.46
C ASN A 24 -13.82 1.67 5.87
N LEU A 25 -14.78 2.42 6.43
CA LEU A 25 -16.13 2.57 5.87
C LEU A 25 -16.12 3.27 4.51
N ASP A 26 -15.26 4.26 4.28
CA ASP A 26 -15.15 4.93 2.97
C ASP A 26 -14.48 4.01 1.93
N ARG A 27 -13.49 3.20 2.32
CA ARG A 27 -12.93 2.15 1.45
C ARG A 27 -13.94 1.03 1.17
N ALA A 28 -14.67 0.59 2.20
CA ALA A 28 -15.76 -0.36 2.02
C ALA A 28 -16.88 0.22 1.14
N ARG A 29 -17.17 1.53 1.23
CA ARG A 29 -18.11 2.21 0.33
C ARG A 29 -17.61 2.31 -1.11
N GLU A 30 -16.32 2.48 -1.36
CA GLU A 30 -15.75 2.38 -2.71
C GLU A 30 -15.81 0.95 -3.24
N GLY A 31 -15.47 -0.04 -2.40
CA GLY A 31 -15.68 -1.44 -2.72
C GLY A 31 -17.17 -1.78 -2.93
N LEU A 32 -18.06 -1.23 -2.11
CA LEU A 32 -19.52 -1.37 -2.26
C LEU A 32 -20.08 -0.61 -3.47
N ARG A 33 -19.48 0.51 -3.90
CA ARG A 33 -19.83 1.15 -5.18
C ARG A 33 -19.51 0.26 -6.36
N VAL A 34 -18.37 -0.42 -6.34
CA VAL A 34 -18.05 -1.43 -7.35
C VAL A 34 -19.08 -2.58 -7.30
N LEU A 35 -19.49 -3.01 -6.10
CA LEU A 35 -20.55 -4.00 -5.90
C LEU A 35 -21.94 -3.48 -6.35
N GLU A 36 -22.27 -2.21 -6.06
CA GLU A 36 -23.53 -1.58 -6.47
C GLU A 36 -23.60 -1.36 -7.98
N ASP A 37 -22.53 -0.91 -8.61
CA ASP A 37 -22.44 -0.80 -10.07
C ASP A 37 -22.50 -2.18 -10.71
N TRP A 38 -21.84 -3.18 -10.12
CA TRP A 38 -21.89 -4.55 -10.60
C TRP A 38 -23.27 -5.19 -10.43
N SER A 39 -23.97 -4.96 -9.32
CA SER A 39 -25.34 -5.43 -9.11
C SER A 39 -26.33 -4.82 -10.11
N ARG A 40 -26.11 -3.57 -10.53
CA ARG A 40 -26.92 -2.94 -11.60
C ARG A 40 -26.72 -3.58 -12.97
N PHE A 41 -25.51 -4.10 -13.26
CA PHE A 41 -25.23 -4.81 -14.52
C PHE A 41 -25.60 -6.30 -14.49
N ALA A 42 -25.72 -6.92 -13.32
CA ALA A 42 -26.04 -8.33 -13.14
C ALA A 42 -27.54 -8.61 -12.98
N LEU A 43 -28.40 -7.60 -12.93
CA LEU A 43 -29.85 -7.70 -12.64
C LEU A 43 -30.67 -8.48 -13.65
N ASP A 44 -30.07 -9.03 -14.70
CA ASP A 44 -30.81 -9.83 -15.71
C ASP A 44 -30.75 -11.36 -15.49
N ARG A 45 -30.13 -11.82 -14.39
CA ARG A 45 -30.08 -13.24 -13.99
C ARG A 45 -30.37 -13.38 -12.51
N GLY A 46 -31.29 -14.30 -12.19
CA GLY A 46 -31.83 -14.50 -10.84
C GLY A 46 -30.87 -14.96 -9.73
N ASP A 47 -29.56 -14.99 -9.98
CA ASP A 47 -28.52 -15.33 -8.99
C ASP A 47 -27.55 -14.15 -8.90
N LEU A 48 -27.80 -13.24 -7.96
CA LEU A 48 -26.86 -12.18 -7.62
C LEU A 48 -25.63 -12.82 -6.94
N VAL A 49 -24.45 -12.50 -7.45
CA VAL A 49 -23.16 -12.79 -6.82
C VAL A 49 -22.40 -11.48 -6.63
N ALA A 50 -21.62 -11.38 -5.59
CA ALA A 50 -20.80 -10.23 -5.28
C ALA A 50 -19.34 -10.66 -5.16
N GLY A 51 -18.40 -9.73 -5.28
CA GLY A 51 -16.98 -10.02 -5.11
C GLY A 51 -16.11 -8.80 -5.35
N THR A 52 -14.84 -8.96 -5.11
CA THR A 52 -13.77 -8.02 -5.45
C THR A 52 -13.42 -8.13 -6.94
N ILE A 53 -12.51 -7.28 -7.40
CA ILE A 53 -12.13 -7.24 -8.84
C ILE A 53 -11.53 -8.57 -9.32
N ASP A 54 -10.80 -9.27 -8.47
CA ASP A 54 -10.25 -10.60 -8.74
C ASP A 54 -11.35 -11.64 -8.96
N THR A 55 -12.39 -11.63 -8.11
CA THR A 55 -13.57 -12.49 -8.25
C THR A 55 -14.27 -12.26 -9.60
N TRP A 56 -14.43 -10.97 -9.99
CA TRP A 56 -15.01 -10.63 -11.29
C TRP A 56 -14.14 -11.10 -12.45
N LEU A 57 -12.81 -10.92 -12.36
CA LEU A 57 -11.88 -11.41 -13.39
C LEU A 57 -11.94 -12.93 -13.51
N LEU A 58 -11.94 -13.67 -12.39
CA LEU A 58 -12.09 -15.11 -12.38
C LEU A 58 -13.42 -15.55 -13.04
N TRP A 59 -14.51 -14.88 -12.68
CA TRP A 59 -15.83 -15.14 -13.26
C TRP A 59 -15.79 -14.98 -14.77
N GLN A 60 -15.23 -13.87 -15.28
CA GLN A 60 -15.11 -13.64 -16.72
C GLN A 60 -14.19 -14.67 -17.40
N LEU A 61 -13.00 -14.89 -16.88
CA LEU A 61 -12.00 -15.80 -17.44
C LEU A 61 -12.45 -17.25 -17.44
N THR A 62 -13.28 -17.64 -16.48
CA THR A 62 -13.83 -19.00 -16.38
C THR A 62 -15.23 -19.15 -16.96
N SER A 63 -15.80 -18.11 -17.60
CA SER A 63 -17.16 -18.09 -18.15
C SER A 63 -18.21 -18.46 -17.10
N GLY A 64 -18.13 -17.87 -15.91
CA GLY A 64 -19.07 -18.06 -14.80
C GLY A 64 -18.92 -19.38 -14.03
N ARG A 65 -17.82 -20.12 -14.23
CA ARG A 65 -17.59 -21.41 -13.55
C ARG A 65 -16.90 -21.29 -12.20
N SER A 66 -16.26 -20.15 -11.91
CA SER A 66 -15.55 -19.92 -10.65
C SER A 66 -16.07 -18.66 -9.96
N HIS A 67 -16.42 -18.79 -8.69
CA HIS A 67 -16.79 -17.69 -7.80
C HIS A 67 -15.93 -17.81 -6.53
N LEU A 68 -14.67 -17.44 -6.65
CA LEU A 68 -13.63 -17.55 -5.63
C LEU A 68 -12.92 -16.22 -5.47
N THR A 69 -12.32 -16.02 -4.31
CA THR A 69 -11.33 -15.00 -4.00
C THR A 69 -10.24 -15.60 -3.11
N ASP A 70 -9.09 -14.92 -2.98
CA ASP A 70 -8.09 -15.37 -2.02
C ASP A 70 -8.24 -14.66 -0.66
N HIS A 71 -7.51 -15.14 0.35
CA HIS A 71 -7.55 -14.56 1.69
C HIS A 71 -7.01 -13.12 1.72
N SER A 72 -6.04 -12.77 0.85
CA SER A 72 -5.49 -11.42 0.81
C SER A 72 -6.52 -10.40 0.32
N GLU A 73 -7.20 -10.70 -0.79
CA GLU A 73 -8.29 -9.86 -1.33
C GLU A 73 -9.49 -9.82 -0.38
N ALA A 74 -9.93 -10.99 0.14
CA ALA A 74 -11.03 -11.06 1.09
C ALA A 74 -10.79 -10.16 2.30
N SER A 75 -9.56 -10.10 2.82
CA SER A 75 -9.20 -9.29 3.98
C SER A 75 -9.26 -7.77 3.72
N ARG A 76 -9.32 -7.33 2.44
CA ARG A 76 -9.45 -5.91 2.07
C ARG A 76 -10.90 -5.40 2.07
N THR A 77 -11.87 -6.29 2.24
CA THR A 77 -13.31 -5.97 2.13
C THR A 77 -13.93 -5.40 3.41
N ALA A 78 -13.25 -5.46 4.55
CA ALA A 78 -13.79 -5.21 5.89
C ALA A 78 -14.93 -6.17 6.30
N LEU A 79 -15.11 -7.29 5.60
CA LEU A 79 -16.13 -8.33 5.90
C LEU A 79 -15.50 -9.65 6.36
N PHE A 80 -14.17 -9.74 6.31
CA PHE A 80 -13.40 -10.96 6.52
C PHE A 80 -12.70 -10.95 7.88
N SER A 81 -12.81 -12.04 8.63
CA SER A 81 -12.14 -12.21 9.91
C SER A 81 -10.69 -12.65 9.70
N LEU A 82 -9.74 -11.84 10.19
CA LEU A 82 -8.31 -12.16 10.14
C LEU A 82 -7.95 -13.34 11.06
N GLU A 83 -8.76 -13.62 12.10
CA GLU A 83 -8.51 -14.71 13.05
C GLU A 83 -8.96 -16.06 12.50
N THR A 84 -10.15 -16.09 11.87
CA THR A 84 -10.77 -17.34 11.40
C THR A 84 -10.54 -17.62 9.93
N LEU A 85 -9.99 -16.64 9.17
CA LEU A 85 -9.81 -16.68 7.71
C LEU A 85 -11.12 -17.05 6.98
N ALA A 86 -12.21 -16.43 7.40
CA ALA A 86 -13.55 -16.63 6.85
C ALA A 86 -14.34 -15.31 6.89
N TRP A 87 -15.42 -15.25 6.11
CA TRP A 87 -16.36 -14.13 6.17
C TRP A 87 -16.94 -14.04 7.58
N ASP A 88 -17.01 -12.84 8.15
CA ASP A 88 -17.50 -12.59 9.50
C ASP A 88 -19.01 -12.31 9.46
N ASP A 89 -19.79 -13.15 10.14
CA ASP A 89 -21.26 -13.05 10.21
C ASP A 89 -21.71 -11.69 10.72
N LYS A 90 -21.03 -11.16 11.75
CA LYS A 90 -21.42 -9.90 12.40
C LYS A 90 -21.12 -8.70 11.51
N LEU A 91 -19.98 -8.73 10.81
CA LEU A 91 -19.63 -7.68 9.87
C LEU A 91 -20.56 -7.71 8.67
N CYS A 92 -20.84 -8.88 8.11
CA CYS A 92 -21.81 -9.04 7.02
C CYS A 92 -23.20 -8.54 7.43
N GLU A 93 -23.68 -8.88 8.63
CA GLU A 93 -24.95 -8.38 9.17
C GLU A 93 -24.94 -6.85 9.35
N ALA A 94 -23.87 -6.31 9.93
CA ALA A 94 -23.73 -4.86 10.15
C ALA A 94 -23.77 -4.03 8.86
N PHE A 95 -23.21 -4.58 7.75
CA PHE A 95 -23.25 -3.96 6.43
C PHE A 95 -24.48 -4.34 5.61
N GLY A 96 -25.33 -5.24 6.11
CA GLY A 96 -26.53 -5.72 5.39
C GLY A 96 -26.20 -6.58 4.16
N ILE A 97 -25.07 -7.28 4.15
CA ILE A 97 -24.59 -8.10 3.03
C ILE A 97 -24.82 -9.57 3.35
N PRO A 98 -25.70 -10.28 2.62
CA PRO A 98 -25.84 -11.73 2.79
C PRO A 98 -24.56 -12.46 2.39
N GLN A 99 -24.04 -13.31 3.24
CA GLN A 99 -22.82 -14.10 2.92
C GLN A 99 -23.00 -15.00 1.70
N SER A 100 -24.22 -15.42 1.39
CA SER A 100 -24.51 -16.22 0.19
C SER A 100 -24.17 -15.53 -1.13
N LEU A 101 -23.99 -14.21 -1.11
CA LEU A 101 -23.54 -13.43 -2.27
C LEU A 101 -22.01 -13.43 -2.43
N LEU A 102 -21.26 -13.68 -1.35
CA LEU A 102 -19.81 -13.55 -1.33
C LEU A 102 -19.12 -14.80 -1.92
N PRO A 103 -17.95 -14.64 -2.58
CA PRO A 103 -17.17 -15.75 -3.10
C PRO A 103 -16.65 -16.63 -1.96
N ALA A 104 -16.34 -17.88 -2.26
CA ALA A 104 -15.57 -18.68 -1.30
C ALA A 104 -14.14 -18.14 -1.25
N ALA A 105 -13.68 -17.78 -0.04
CA ALA A 105 -12.31 -17.35 0.21
C ALA A 105 -11.42 -18.57 0.42
N VAL A 106 -10.29 -18.64 -0.32
CA VAL A 106 -9.39 -19.79 -0.32
C VAL A 106 -7.92 -19.32 -0.23
N PRO A 107 -6.96 -20.20 0.10
CA PRO A 107 -5.53 -19.86 0.05
C PRO A 107 -5.08 -19.30 -1.29
N SER A 108 -4.08 -18.41 -1.28
CA SER A 108 -3.61 -17.68 -2.47
C SER A 108 -3.01 -18.58 -3.57
N ASP A 109 -2.53 -19.77 -3.22
CA ASP A 109 -1.97 -20.80 -4.13
C ASP A 109 -2.97 -21.90 -4.52
N SER A 110 -4.26 -21.64 -4.36
CA SER A 110 -5.33 -22.60 -4.67
C SER A 110 -5.55 -22.78 -6.18
N HIS A 111 -6.39 -23.76 -6.54
CA HIS A 111 -6.92 -23.88 -7.89
C HIS A 111 -8.18 -23.02 -8.03
N PHE A 112 -8.05 -21.87 -8.68
CA PHE A 112 -9.14 -20.91 -8.86
C PHE A 112 -10.04 -21.19 -10.05
N GLY A 113 -9.82 -22.25 -10.81
CA GLY A 113 -10.57 -22.64 -11.98
C GLY A 113 -9.73 -22.76 -13.25
N GLU A 114 -10.38 -22.90 -14.38
CA GLU A 114 -9.73 -23.12 -15.67
C GLU A 114 -10.24 -22.12 -16.71
N VAL A 115 -9.30 -21.49 -17.42
CA VAL A 115 -9.55 -20.63 -18.57
C VAL A 115 -9.50 -21.49 -19.83
N ARG A 116 -10.58 -21.52 -20.62
CA ARG A 116 -10.56 -22.12 -21.93
C ARG A 116 -10.08 -21.09 -22.95
N PRO A 117 -9.04 -21.36 -23.75
CA PRO A 117 -8.50 -20.38 -24.69
C PRO A 117 -9.53 -19.76 -25.59
N GLN A 118 -10.50 -20.55 -26.07
CA GLN A 118 -11.60 -20.06 -26.91
C GLN A 118 -12.52 -19.04 -26.20
N ASP A 119 -12.68 -19.12 -24.88
CA ASP A 119 -13.53 -18.21 -24.10
C ASP A 119 -12.93 -16.78 -24.05
N ILE A 120 -11.63 -16.67 -24.26
CA ILE A 120 -10.87 -15.41 -24.25
C ILE A 120 -10.24 -15.05 -25.61
N GLY A 121 -10.69 -15.73 -26.69
CA GLY A 121 -10.25 -15.45 -28.06
C GLY A 121 -8.82 -15.90 -28.38
N LEU A 122 -8.23 -16.77 -27.58
CA LEU A 122 -6.90 -17.33 -27.84
C LEU A 122 -6.99 -18.65 -28.62
N PRO A 123 -5.97 -18.97 -29.47
CA PRO A 123 -5.87 -20.26 -30.12
C PRO A 123 -5.50 -21.35 -29.11
N GLY A 124 -6.01 -22.55 -29.32
CA GLY A 124 -5.70 -23.74 -28.50
C GLY A 124 -6.96 -24.38 -27.94
N SER A 125 -6.80 -25.60 -27.43
CA SER A 125 -7.90 -26.40 -26.86
C SER A 125 -7.65 -26.83 -25.41
N ALA A 126 -6.40 -26.81 -24.95
CA ALA A 126 -6.05 -27.18 -23.58
C ALA A 126 -6.47 -26.07 -22.61
N ALA A 127 -7.20 -26.42 -21.58
CA ALA A 127 -7.56 -25.49 -20.51
C ALA A 127 -6.31 -25.02 -19.74
N ILE A 128 -6.28 -23.75 -19.37
CA ILE A 128 -5.21 -23.13 -18.63
C ILE A 128 -5.66 -22.98 -17.16
N PRO A 129 -5.05 -23.67 -16.21
CA PRO A 129 -5.43 -23.55 -14.80
C PRO A 129 -4.99 -22.21 -14.23
N VAL A 130 -5.89 -21.54 -13.50
CA VAL A 130 -5.55 -20.38 -12.66
C VAL A 130 -5.07 -20.90 -11.32
N ARG A 131 -3.80 -20.66 -10.98
CA ARG A 131 -3.10 -21.23 -9.83
C ARG A 131 -2.74 -20.24 -8.75
N ALA A 132 -3.05 -18.98 -8.95
CA ALA A 132 -2.92 -17.96 -7.91
C ALA A 132 -3.90 -16.81 -8.14
N VAL A 133 -4.33 -16.26 -7.02
CA VAL A 133 -4.95 -14.93 -6.91
C VAL A 133 -4.36 -14.27 -5.69
N MET A 134 -4.11 -12.97 -5.76
CA MET A 134 -3.54 -12.22 -4.67
C MET A 134 -3.78 -10.72 -4.89
N ALA A 135 -4.04 -9.98 -3.82
CA ALA A 135 -4.14 -8.53 -3.86
C ALA A 135 -2.78 -7.89 -4.25
N ASP A 136 -2.81 -6.75 -4.90
CA ASP A 136 -1.65 -6.16 -5.57
C ASP A 136 -0.49 -5.83 -4.61
N GLN A 137 -0.77 -5.23 -3.46
CA GLN A 137 0.27 -4.86 -2.49
C GLN A 137 0.89 -6.08 -1.84
N GLN A 138 0.10 -7.11 -1.55
CA GLN A 138 0.51 -8.39 -1.02
C GLN A 138 1.35 -9.17 -2.04
N ALA A 139 0.93 -9.14 -3.31
CA ALA A 139 1.72 -9.70 -4.40
C ALA A 139 3.08 -8.98 -4.55
N GLY A 140 3.09 -7.64 -4.42
CA GLY A 140 4.33 -6.86 -4.39
C GLY A 140 5.24 -7.23 -3.22
N MET A 141 4.67 -7.42 -2.02
CA MET A 141 5.41 -7.84 -0.83
C MET A 141 5.99 -9.26 -1.01
N PHE A 142 5.21 -10.18 -1.59
CA PHE A 142 5.68 -11.52 -1.94
C PHE A 142 6.80 -11.49 -2.98
N GLY A 143 6.62 -10.72 -4.07
CA GLY A 143 7.62 -10.54 -5.13
C GLY A 143 8.91 -9.87 -4.64
N GLN A 144 8.86 -9.08 -3.57
CA GLN A 144 10.03 -8.53 -2.88
C GLN A 144 10.72 -9.56 -1.95
N ALA A 145 10.24 -10.80 -1.90
CA ALA A 145 10.72 -11.81 -0.98
C ALA A 145 10.72 -11.34 0.49
N CYS A 146 9.66 -10.64 0.90
CA CYS A 146 9.45 -10.23 2.29
C CYS A 146 8.86 -11.39 3.10
N PHE A 147 9.53 -12.53 3.13
CA PHE A 147 9.01 -13.79 3.68
C PHE A 147 9.18 -13.94 5.19
N THR A 148 10.02 -13.14 5.81
CA THR A 148 10.28 -13.21 7.25
C THR A 148 9.61 -12.05 7.99
N PRO A 149 9.13 -12.27 9.23
CA PRO A 149 8.59 -11.17 10.05
C PRO A 149 9.58 -10.00 10.15
N GLY A 150 9.09 -8.79 10.01
CA GLY A 150 9.88 -7.55 9.98
C GLY A 150 10.39 -7.17 8.58
N SER A 151 10.41 -8.07 7.59
CA SER A 151 10.74 -7.70 6.21
C SER A 151 9.72 -6.73 5.67
N THR A 152 10.18 -5.59 5.17
CA THR A 152 9.32 -4.46 4.80
C THR A 152 9.68 -3.93 3.43
N LYS A 153 8.67 -3.57 2.63
CA LYS A 153 8.84 -2.89 1.35
C LYS A 153 8.02 -1.61 1.29
N ASN A 154 8.44 -0.67 0.46
CA ASN A 154 7.65 0.48 0.07
C ASN A 154 7.56 0.58 -1.45
N THR A 155 6.33 0.58 -1.98
CA THR A 155 6.08 0.82 -3.39
C THR A 155 5.88 2.30 -3.65
N PHE A 156 6.74 2.90 -4.47
CA PHE A 156 6.62 4.29 -4.93
C PHE A 156 5.90 4.35 -6.28
N GLY A 157 4.57 4.25 -6.23
CA GLY A 157 3.67 4.41 -7.40
C GLY A 157 3.01 5.79 -7.43
N THR A 158 1.80 5.88 -7.99
CA THR A 158 0.91 7.05 -7.90
C THR A 158 0.62 7.38 -6.45
N ALA A 159 0.23 6.39 -5.67
CA ALA A 159 0.27 6.36 -4.22
C ALA A 159 1.59 5.75 -3.74
N GLY A 160 1.92 5.93 -2.46
CA GLY A 160 2.99 5.21 -1.79
C GLY A 160 2.39 4.17 -0.84
N VAL A 161 2.91 2.94 -0.82
CA VAL A 161 2.38 1.91 0.07
C VAL A 161 3.52 1.16 0.75
N LEU A 162 3.63 1.38 2.06
CA LEU A 162 4.48 0.60 2.95
C LEU A 162 3.75 -0.69 3.33
N THR A 163 4.37 -1.84 3.14
CA THR A 163 3.87 -3.12 3.65
C THR A 163 4.98 -3.85 4.40
N GLY A 164 4.67 -4.30 5.61
CA GLY A 164 5.58 -5.06 6.46
C GLY A 164 4.99 -6.43 6.83
N ASN A 165 5.80 -7.47 6.78
CA ASN A 165 5.41 -8.80 7.20
C ASN A 165 5.28 -8.84 8.72
N ALA A 166 4.07 -9.04 9.23
CA ALA A 166 3.74 -9.12 10.66
C ALA A 166 3.87 -10.55 11.23
N GLY A 167 4.25 -11.53 10.41
CA GLY A 167 4.35 -12.93 10.84
C GLY A 167 3.03 -13.69 10.78
N SER A 168 2.88 -14.69 11.64
CA SER A 168 1.77 -15.65 11.61
C SER A 168 0.53 -15.24 12.38
N HIS A 169 0.51 -14.04 12.93
CA HIS A 169 -0.62 -13.52 13.72
C HIS A 169 -1.02 -12.13 13.23
N PRO A 170 -2.31 -11.78 13.19
CA PRO A 170 -2.75 -10.46 12.79
C PRO A 170 -2.28 -9.41 13.79
N VAL A 171 -1.73 -8.31 13.25
CA VAL A 171 -1.34 -7.12 14.02
C VAL A 171 -1.97 -5.91 13.34
N ILE A 172 -2.58 -5.03 14.13
CA ILE A 172 -3.17 -3.78 13.64
C ILE A 172 -2.61 -2.64 14.50
N PRO A 173 -1.49 -2.03 14.09
CA PRO A 173 -0.92 -0.91 14.81
C PRO A 173 -1.81 0.33 14.76
N GLU A 174 -1.68 1.22 15.74
CA GLU A 174 -2.37 2.51 15.69
C GLU A 174 -1.92 3.31 14.45
N GLY A 175 -2.87 3.84 13.71
CA GLY A 175 -2.63 4.64 12.51
C GLY A 175 -2.29 3.84 11.24
N LEU A 176 -2.11 2.53 11.34
CA LEU A 176 -1.87 1.63 10.20
C LEU A 176 -3.02 0.64 10.01
N THR A 177 -3.02 -0.10 8.92
CA THR A 177 -4.00 -1.16 8.66
C THR A 177 -3.33 -2.53 8.71
N GLY A 178 -4.08 -3.57 9.08
CA GLY A 178 -3.63 -4.95 9.04
C GLY A 178 -4.50 -5.78 8.10
N SER A 179 -3.89 -6.72 7.38
CA SER A 179 -4.59 -7.66 6.51
C SER A 179 -3.83 -8.98 6.38
N VAL A 180 -4.38 -9.91 5.60
CA VAL A 180 -3.66 -11.13 5.23
C VAL A 180 -2.64 -10.77 4.14
N GLY A 181 -1.36 -11.05 4.36
CA GLY A 181 -0.32 -10.90 3.37
C GLY A 181 -0.44 -11.98 2.28
N TRP A 182 -0.53 -13.23 2.69
CA TRP A 182 -0.80 -14.39 1.83
C TRP A 182 -1.15 -15.63 2.66
N THR A 183 -1.77 -16.60 2.02
CA THR A 183 -1.83 -17.98 2.51
C THR A 183 -1.27 -18.88 1.42
N VAL A 184 -0.05 -19.39 1.61
CA VAL A 184 0.71 -20.16 0.62
C VAL A 184 1.38 -21.35 1.31
N GLY A 185 1.33 -22.54 0.69
CA GLY A 185 1.92 -23.75 1.25
C GLY A 185 1.34 -24.15 2.61
N GLY A 186 0.08 -23.81 2.88
CA GLY A 186 -0.61 -24.05 4.15
C GLY A 186 -0.17 -23.14 5.29
N GLN A 187 0.60 -22.08 5.02
CA GLN A 187 1.02 -21.09 6.00
C GLN A 187 0.41 -19.72 5.66
N THR A 188 -0.12 -19.03 6.68
CA THR A 188 -0.61 -17.67 6.55
C THR A 188 0.40 -16.70 7.13
N ALA A 189 0.75 -15.68 6.36
CA ALA A 189 1.46 -14.50 6.81
C ALA A 189 0.51 -13.29 6.80
N TYR A 190 0.60 -12.48 7.83
CA TYR A 190 -0.15 -11.23 7.94
C TYR A 190 0.75 -10.05 7.56
N GLU A 191 0.14 -8.97 7.16
CA GLU A 191 0.84 -7.74 6.88
C GLU A 191 0.28 -6.57 7.68
N VAL A 192 1.14 -5.56 7.84
CA VAL A 192 0.76 -4.21 8.25
C VAL A 192 1.01 -3.27 7.09
N GLU A 193 0.04 -2.40 6.82
CA GLU A 193 0.10 -1.47 5.70
C GLU A 193 -0.03 -0.02 6.17
N GLY A 194 0.85 0.85 5.63
CA GLY A 194 0.76 2.31 5.71
C GLY A 194 0.61 2.91 4.32
N VAL A 195 -0.50 3.58 4.04
CA VAL A 195 -0.80 4.16 2.73
C VAL A 195 -0.51 5.65 2.72
N VAL A 196 0.14 6.11 1.65
CA VAL A 196 0.35 7.51 1.28
C VAL A 196 -0.42 7.78 0.00
N PHE A 197 -1.50 8.56 0.05
CA PHE A 197 -2.38 8.76 -1.11
C PHE A 197 -1.66 9.40 -2.30
N HIS A 198 -0.80 10.38 -2.05
CA HIS A 198 -0.19 11.20 -3.09
C HIS A 198 1.34 11.12 -3.03
N SER A 199 1.92 10.07 -3.61
CA SER A 199 3.35 9.88 -3.80
C SER A 199 3.77 10.44 -5.18
N GLY A 200 3.90 9.62 -6.19
CA GLY A 200 4.23 10.06 -7.55
C GLY A 200 3.22 11.05 -8.15
N GLN A 201 1.95 10.99 -7.71
CA GLN A 201 0.93 11.97 -8.11
C GLN A 201 1.28 13.41 -7.72
N THR A 202 2.05 13.61 -6.65
CA THR A 202 2.56 14.92 -6.27
C THR A 202 3.45 15.51 -7.37
N MET A 203 4.28 14.68 -8.01
CA MET A 203 5.13 15.12 -9.12
C MET A 203 4.31 15.46 -10.37
N GLN A 204 3.26 14.67 -10.66
CA GLN A 204 2.33 14.99 -11.75
C GLN A 204 1.62 16.32 -11.49
N TRP A 205 1.17 16.55 -10.27
CA TRP A 205 0.53 17.82 -9.90
C TRP A 205 1.48 19.02 -10.05
N LEU A 206 2.73 18.90 -9.61
CA LEU A 206 3.76 19.94 -9.77
C LEU A 206 4.02 20.25 -11.24
N ARG A 207 3.94 19.25 -12.13
CA ARG A 207 4.09 19.40 -13.58
C ARG A 207 2.85 19.96 -14.23
N ASP A 208 1.71 19.30 -14.07
CA ASP A 208 0.52 19.49 -14.89
C ASP A 208 -0.39 20.63 -14.39
N ARG A 209 -0.30 20.96 -13.10
CA ARG A 209 -1.17 21.94 -12.46
C ARG A 209 -0.44 23.17 -11.96
N LEU A 210 0.67 22.96 -11.24
CA LEU A 210 1.46 24.09 -10.73
C LEU A 210 2.41 24.65 -11.80
N GLY A 211 2.80 23.86 -12.78
CA GLY A 211 3.62 24.29 -13.92
C GLY A 211 5.08 24.60 -13.56
N VAL A 212 5.60 24.06 -12.46
CA VAL A 212 7.01 24.23 -12.04
C VAL A 212 7.97 23.24 -12.68
N LEU A 213 7.43 22.26 -13.41
CA LEU A 213 8.14 21.28 -14.24
C LEU A 213 7.60 21.36 -15.66
N SER A 214 8.47 21.43 -16.65
CA SER A 214 8.07 21.26 -18.06
C SER A 214 7.74 19.78 -18.35
N PRO A 215 6.95 19.47 -19.39
CA PRO A 215 6.63 18.09 -19.75
C PRO A 215 7.86 17.20 -19.96
N ASP A 216 8.94 17.76 -20.50
CA ASP A 216 10.17 17.05 -20.83
C ASP A 216 11.23 17.09 -19.70
N ASP A 217 10.95 17.80 -18.60
CA ASP A 217 11.88 17.87 -17.47
C ASP A 217 11.98 16.51 -16.77
N ASP A 218 13.22 16.05 -16.58
CA ASP A 218 13.52 14.97 -15.64
C ASP A 218 13.47 15.49 -14.20
N ILE A 219 12.63 14.87 -13.39
CA ILE A 219 12.36 15.30 -12.00
C ILE A 219 13.64 15.33 -11.16
N GLU A 220 14.45 14.27 -11.25
CA GLU A 220 15.69 14.15 -10.49
C GLU A 220 16.71 15.20 -10.92
N SER A 221 16.81 15.47 -12.22
CA SER A 221 17.66 16.52 -12.75
C SER A 221 17.29 17.91 -12.24
N VAL A 222 15.98 18.24 -12.16
CA VAL A 222 15.52 19.52 -11.62
C VAL A 222 15.73 19.60 -10.11
N ALA A 223 15.35 18.55 -9.37
CA ALA A 223 15.54 18.48 -7.92
C ALA A 223 17.02 18.58 -7.50
N SER A 224 17.94 18.09 -8.34
CA SER A 224 19.40 18.11 -8.09
C SER A 224 20.07 19.46 -8.40
N ARG A 225 19.33 20.45 -8.94
CA ARG A 225 19.88 21.81 -9.15
C ARG A 225 20.13 22.57 -7.85
N VAL A 226 19.57 22.09 -6.75
CA VAL A 226 19.72 22.67 -5.41
C VAL A 226 20.24 21.60 -4.43
N PRO A 227 21.09 21.98 -3.46
CA PRO A 227 21.68 21.00 -2.54
C PRO A 227 20.68 20.43 -1.53
N ASP A 228 19.65 21.19 -1.20
CA ASP A 228 18.56 20.81 -0.29
C ASP A 228 17.29 21.63 -0.62
N THR A 229 16.23 21.49 0.18
CA THR A 229 14.96 22.20 -0.05
C THR A 229 14.98 23.66 0.40
N GLY A 230 16.06 24.16 1.00
CA GLY A 230 16.11 25.51 1.58
C GLY A 230 15.05 25.75 2.67
N GLY A 231 14.60 24.69 3.37
CA GLY A 231 13.53 24.73 4.37
C GLY A 231 12.11 24.69 3.79
N VAL A 232 11.95 24.48 2.50
CA VAL A 232 10.64 24.26 1.86
C VAL A 232 10.16 22.85 2.11
N TYR A 233 8.90 22.68 2.49
CA TYR A 233 8.20 21.40 2.62
C TYR A 233 6.93 21.43 1.79
N VAL A 234 6.67 20.34 1.06
CA VAL A 234 5.41 20.07 0.37
C VAL A 234 4.66 19.02 1.18
N VAL A 235 3.49 19.36 1.70
CA VAL A 235 2.59 18.41 2.39
C VAL A 235 1.48 18.04 1.41
N PRO A 236 1.50 16.85 0.79
CA PRO A 236 0.63 16.52 -0.34
C PRO A 236 -0.74 15.96 0.10
N ALA A 237 -1.45 16.67 0.95
CA ALA A 237 -2.76 16.29 1.45
C ALA A 237 -3.90 16.71 0.48
N PHE A 238 -3.77 16.39 -0.85
CA PHE A 238 -4.74 16.83 -1.88
C PHE A 238 -6.14 16.24 -1.71
N ALA A 239 -6.26 15.07 -1.11
CA ALA A 239 -7.54 14.43 -0.78
C ALA A 239 -7.55 13.94 0.67
N GLY A 240 -7.06 14.79 1.57
CA GLY A 240 -6.82 14.42 2.95
C GLY A 240 -5.44 13.81 3.17
N MET A 241 -5.11 13.57 4.42
CA MET A 241 -3.88 12.91 4.85
C MET A 241 -4.18 11.50 5.33
N CYS A 242 -3.45 10.54 4.80
CA CYS A 242 -3.59 9.12 5.09
C CYS A 242 -2.84 8.69 6.34
N ALA A 243 -2.41 7.44 6.35
CA ALA A 243 -1.61 6.85 7.41
C ALA A 243 -0.36 7.70 7.72
N PRO A 244 0.02 7.83 8.99
CA PRO A 244 -0.71 7.36 10.17
C PRO A 244 -1.75 8.35 10.71
N ASN A 245 -1.92 9.52 10.07
CA ASN A 245 -2.72 10.65 10.61
C ASN A 245 -4.23 10.51 10.40
N TRP A 246 -4.67 9.97 9.27
CA TRP A 246 -6.07 9.75 8.89
C TRP A 246 -6.97 11.00 9.04
N VAL A 247 -6.52 12.15 8.48
CA VAL A 247 -7.28 13.40 8.49
C VAL A 247 -7.88 13.66 7.12
N ARG A 248 -9.19 13.43 6.98
CA ARG A 248 -9.91 13.46 5.70
C ARG A 248 -9.95 14.85 5.07
N ASP A 249 -10.17 15.88 5.88
CA ASP A 249 -10.43 17.23 5.39
C ASP A 249 -9.15 18.10 5.30
N ALA A 250 -7.97 17.48 5.49
CA ALA A 250 -6.69 18.16 5.29
C ALA A 250 -6.53 18.58 3.82
N GLN A 251 -5.91 19.74 3.61
CA GLN A 251 -5.60 20.26 2.28
C GLN A 251 -4.10 20.35 2.09
N ALA A 252 -3.61 20.12 0.85
CA ALA A 252 -2.20 20.21 0.54
C ALA A 252 -1.63 21.62 0.80
N ALA A 253 -0.37 21.68 1.23
CA ALA A 253 0.32 22.92 1.53
C ALA A 253 1.77 22.91 1.04
N ILE A 254 2.28 24.07 0.68
CA ILE A 254 3.71 24.34 0.50
C ILE A 254 4.09 25.37 1.56
N VAL A 255 5.02 25.01 2.44
CA VAL A 255 5.45 25.87 3.56
C VAL A 255 6.95 26.12 3.52
N GLY A 256 7.43 27.16 4.21
CA GLY A 256 8.84 27.47 4.30
C GLY A 256 9.41 28.28 3.12
N LEU A 257 8.57 28.82 2.23
CA LEU A 257 9.02 29.66 1.11
C LEU A 257 9.64 30.97 1.60
N THR A 258 10.76 31.33 0.97
CA THR A 258 11.46 32.61 1.13
C THR A 258 11.70 33.24 -0.24
N LEU A 259 12.27 34.43 -0.29
CA LEU A 259 12.66 35.06 -1.56
C LEU A 259 13.74 34.29 -2.32
N GLU A 260 14.49 33.44 -1.65
CA GLU A 260 15.53 32.59 -2.24
C GLU A 260 14.98 31.27 -2.81
N SER A 261 13.72 30.96 -2.51
CA SER A 261 13.09 29.71 -2.96
C SER A 261 12.81 29.75 -4.46
N SER A 262 13.21 28.71 -5.16
CA SER A 262 13.01 28.51 -6.60
C SER A 262 12.11 27.30 -6.89
N ALA A 263 11.71 27.14 -8.16
CA ALA A 263 10.97 25.95 -8.60
C ALA A 263 11.72 24.63 -8.25
N ALA A 264 13.06 24.63 -8.34
CA ALA A 264 13.87 23.45 -8.00
C ALA A 264 13.73 23.06 -6.51
N HIS A 265 13.65 24.02 -5.60
CA HIS A 265 13.40 23.75 -4.17
C HIS A 265 12.01 23.10 -3.95
N VAL A 266 10.98 23.58 -4.66
CA VAL A 266 9.62 23.01 -4.56
C VAL A 266 9.57 21.60 -5.13
N VAL A 267 10.23 21.36 -6.29
CA VAL A 267 10.31 20.03 -6.89
C VAL A 267 11.04 19.06 -5.96
N ARG A 268 12.18 19.49 -5.40
CA ARG A 268 12.93 18.69 -4.44
C ARG A 268 12.12 18.39 -3.18
N ALA A 269 11.42 19.38 -2.63
CA ALA A 269 10.54 19.19 -1.48
C ALA A 269 9.41 18.20 -1.76
N GLY A 270 8.90 18.17 -3.00
CA GLY A 270 7.92 17.16 -3.43
C GLY A 270 8.51 15.75 -3.49
N VAL A 271 9.76 15.59 -3.94
CA VAL A 271 10.46 14.30 -3.90
C VAL A 271 10.71 13.86 -2.46
N GLU A 272 11.21 14.76 -1.62
CA GLU A 272 11.50 14.48 -0.20
C GLU A 272 10.22 14.18 0.61
N ALA A 273 9.06 14.75 0.22
CA ALA A 273 7.77 14.49 0.86
C ALA A 273 7.36 13.01 0.79
N MET A 274 7.72 12.29 -0.29
CA MET A 274 7.48 10.85 -0.40
C MET A 274 8.24 10.09 0.68
N ALA A 275 9.49 10.47 0.92
CA ALA A 275 10.33 9.82 1.92
C ALA A 275 9.93 10.18 3.36
N TYR A 276 9.52 11.41 3.62
CA TYR A 276 9.01 11.81 4.94
C TYR A 276 7.75 11.05 5.33
N GLN A 277 6.77 10.95 4.43
CA GLN A 277 5.54 10.19 4.69
C GLN A 277 5.83 8.70 4.92
N THR A 278 6.78 8.13 4.15
CA THR A 278 7.24 6.76 4.38
C THR A 278 7.88 6.63 5.77
N ARG A 279 8.68 7.62 6.22
CA ARG A 279 9.25 7.62 7.56
C ARG A 279 8.18 7.65 8.65
N ASP A 280 7.12 8.46 8.48
CA ASP A 280 6.02 8.51 9.44
C ASP A 280 5.36 7.14 9.58
N ASN A 281 5.11 6.42 8.47
CA ASN A 281 4.57 5.06 8.47
C ASN A 281 5.53 4.04 9.08
N VAL A 282 6.83 4.11 8.76
CA VAL A 282 7.87 3.25 9.35
C VAL A 282 7.96 3.48 10.86
N THR A 283 7.85 4.73 11.32
CA THR A 283 7.85 5.05 12.75
C THR A 283 6.68 4.37 13.46
N ALA A 284 5.46 4.49 12.91
CA ALA A 284 4.27 3.83 13.48
C ALA A 284 4.42 2.30 13.49
N LEU A 285 5.02 1.71 12.46
CA LEU A 285 5.27 0.27 12.40
C LEU A 285 6.29 -0.18 13.46
N VAL A 286 7.39 0.55 13.62
CA VAL A 286 8.41 0.24 14.63
C VAL A 286 7.88 0.42 16.05
N GLU A 287 7.09 1.46 16.31
CA GLU A 287 6.44 1.70 17.61
C GLU A 287 5.45 0.59 17.97
N SER A 288 4.90 -0.12 16.99
CA SER A 288 4.05 -1.31 17.21
C SER A 288 4.83 -2.58 17.60
N GLY A 289 6.15 -2.52 17.65
CA GLY A 289 7.01 -3.64 18.01
C GLY A 289 7.55 -4.45 16.83
N THR A 290 7.38 -3.96 15.60
CA THR A 290 7.97 -4.58 14.39
C THR A 290 9.24 -3.83 13.99
N PRO A 291 10.45 -4.30 14.36
CA PRO A 291 11.70 -3.66 13.98
C PRO A 291 11.93 -3.83 12.46
N ILE A 292 12.56 -2.82 11.86
CA ILE A 292 12.92 -2.82 10.45
C ILE A 292 14.42 -2.56 10.34
N ASP A 293 15.16 -3.51 9.76
CA ASP A 293 16.61 -3.40 9.58
C ASP A 293 16.98 -2.80 8.21
N GLU A 294 16.13 -3.00 7.20
CA GLU A 294 16.26 -2.46 5.85
C GLU A 294 14.88 -2.19 5.24
N LEU A 295 14.80 -1.27 4.29
CA LEU A 295 13.59 -1.01 3.50
C LEU A 295 13.83 -1.41 2.06
N LYS A 296 13.09 -2.39 1.55
CA LYS A 296 13.05 -2.71 0.12
C LYS A 296 12.16 -1.71 -0.60
N VAL A 297 12.53 -1.32 -1.82
CA VAL A 297 11.74 -0.36 -2.59
C VAL A 297 11.46 -0.84 -4.00
N ASP A 298 10.28 -0.50 -4.52
CA ASP A 298 9.85 -0.77 -5.89
C ASP A 298 8.91 0.32 -6.42
N GLY A 299 8.36 0.09 -7.61
CA GLY A 299 7.53 1.07 -8.30
C GLY A 299 8.33 2.09 -9.10
N GLY A 300 7.62 2.89 -9.91
CA GLY A 300 8.24 3.76 -10.91
C GLY A 300 9.19 4.80 -10.34
N ALA A 301 8.86 5.42 -9.19
CA ALA A 301 9.70 6.46 -8.61
C ALA A 301 10.93 5.90 -7.87
N ALA A 302 10.99 4.59 -7.56
CA ALA A 302 12.18 3.94 -7.02
C ALA A 302 13.38 3.94 -8.01
N ARG A 303 13.17 4.29 -9.29
CA ARG A 303 14.24 4.54 -10.26
C ARG A 303 15.11 5.71 -9.86
N SER A 304 14.56 6.71 -9.15
CA SER A 304 15.29 7.89 -8.69
C SER A 304 16.31 7.52 -7.61
N GLY A 305 17.59 7.74 -7.93
CA GLY A 305 18.68 7.58 -6.97
C GLY A 305 18.58 8.63 -5.84
N LEU A 306 18.12 9.84 -6.16
CA LEU A 306 17.92 10.92 -5.21
C LEU A 306 16.86 10.53 -4.16
N LEU A 307 15.71 10.01 -4.60
CA LEU A 307 14.66 9.57 -3.68
C LEU A 307 15.14 8.43 -2.79
N CYS A 308 15.75 7.40 -3.37
CA CYS A 308 16.21 6.23 -2.61
C CYS A 308 17.30 6.60 -1.59
N GLN A 309 18.25 7.48 -1.98
CA GLN A 309 19.27 7.96 -1.05
C GLN A 309 18.67 8.80 0.08
N PHE A 310 17.78 9.75 -0.26
CA PHE A 310 17.12 10.55 0.76
C PHE A 310 16.24 9.70 1.69
N GLN A 311 15.61 8.64 1.14
CA GLN A 311 14.84 7.68 1.95
C GLN A 311 15.73 6.94 2.95
N ALA A 312 16.92 6.48 2.53
CA ALA A 312 17.88 5.86 3.45
C ALA A 312 18.35 6.86 4.50
N ASP A 313 18.69 8.07 4.09
CA ASP A 313 19.16 9.13 4.96
C ASP A 313 18.13 9.51 6.01
N ILE A 314 16.86 9.68 5.61
CA ILE A 314 15.81 10.12 6.54
C ILE A 314 15.30 8.99 7.45
N LEU A 315 15.41 7.73 7.05
CA LEU A 315 15.12 6.57 7.89
C LEU A 315 16.29 6.25 8.83
N GLY A 316 17.52 6.39 8.34
CA GLY A 316 18.73 5.97 9.04
C GLY A 316 18.97 4.46 8.99
N ILE A 317 18.37 3.78 8.00
CA ILE A 317 18.56 2.37 7.68
C ILE A 317 18.81 2.22 6.19
N PRO A 318 19.44 1.11 5.74
CA PRO A 318 19.62 0.85 4.32
C PRO A 318 18.31 0.80 3.54
N VAL A 319 18.32 1.39 2.33
CA VAL A 319 17.25 1.21 1.33
C VAL A 319 17.77 0.31 0.22
N VAL A 320 17.04 -0.74 -0.08
CA VAL A 320 17.48 -1.82 -0.95
C VAL A 320 16.58 -1.87 -2.20
N ARG A 321 17.19 -1.65 -3.38
CA ARG A 321 16.49 -1.65 -4.66
C ARG A 321 16.82 -2.90 -5.45
N PRO A 322 15.79 -3.64 -5.95
CA PRO A 322 16.00 -4.79 -6.83
C PRO A 322 16.24 -4.35 -8.28
N ILE A 323 16.81 -5.25 -9.10
CA ILE A 323 16.93 -5.05 -10.56
C ILE A 323 15.57 -4.88 -11.20
N GLU A 324 14.63 -5.78 -10.90
CA GLU A 324 13.25 -5.70 -11.40
C GLU A 324 12.39 -4.90 -10.43
N LEU A 325 11.75 -3.85 -10.91
CA LEU A 325 10.90 -2.96 -10.11
C LEU A 325 9.40 -3.30 -10.19
N GLU A 326 9.00 -4.14 -11.16
CA GLU A 326 7.61 -4.58 -11.31
C GLU A 326 7.37 -5.85 -10.49
N ARG A 327 7.34 -5.70 -9.16
CA ARG A 327 7.27 -6.83 -8.22
C ARG A 327 5.87 -7.42 -8.07
N THR A 328 4.83 -6.66 -8.33
CA THR A 328 3.43 -7.11 -8.17
C THR A 328 3.12 -8.28 -9.12
N ALA A 329 3.32 -8.10 -10.41
CA ALA A 329 3.06 -9.16 -11.39
C ALA A 329 3.97 -10.37 -11.18
N LEU A 330 5.25 -10.13 -10.81
CA LEU A 330 6.18 -11.20 -10.50
C LEU A 330 5.75 -12.01 -9.27
N GLY A 331 5.28 -11.34 -8.21
CA GLY A 331 4.86 -11.99 -6.96
C GLY A 331 3.69 -12.97 -7.18
N VAL A 332 2.63 -12.53 -7.85
CA VAL A 332 1.50 -13.44 -8.15
C VAL A 332 1.91 -14.58 -9.09
N ALA A 333 2.81 -14.33 -10.07
CA ALA A 333 3.36 -15.38 -10.92
C ALA A 333 4.18 -16.40 -10.13
N GLN A 334 4.94 -15.96 -9.13
CA GLN A 334 5.69 -16.84 -8.21
C GLN A 334 4.75 -17.71 -7.37
N VAL A 335 3.65 -17.13 -6.82
CA VAL A 335 2.63 -17.90 -6.10
C VAL A 335 1.96 -18.93 -7.03
N ALA A 336 1.66 -18.55 -8.28
CA ALA A 336 1.12 -19.49 -9.27
C ALA A 336 2.08 -20.65 -9.55
N GLY A 337 3.41 -20.39 -9.60
CA GLY A 337 4.44 -21.40 -9.74
C GLY A 337 4.48 -22.37 -8.54
N ILE A 338 4.29 -21.87 -7.31
CA ILE A 338 4.15 -22.71 -6.11
C ILE A 338 2.88 -23.55 -6.22
N GLY A 339 1.72 -22.95 -6.53
CA GLY A 339 0.46 -23.67 -6.70
C GLY A 339 0.47 -24.68 -7.84
N ALA A 340 1.39 -24.54 -8.81
CA ALA A 340 1.65 -25.50 -9.88
C ALA A 340 2.72 -26.54 -9.52
N GLY A 341 3.35 -26.45 -8.33
CA GLY A 341 4.42 -27.36 -7.90
C GLY A 341 5.77 -27.16 -8.61
N LEU A 342 6.00 -25.98 -9.22
CA LEU A 342 7.24 -25.65 -9.93
C LEU A 342 8.33 -25.14 -9.00
N TRP A 343 7.97 -24.46 -7.93
CA TRP A 343 8.87 -23.81 -6.97
C TRP A 343 8.42 -24.00 -5.53
N SER A 344 9.38 -23.84 -4.63
CA SER A 344 9.14 -23.65 -3.20
C SER A 344 9.45 -22.22 -2.77
N MET A 345 9.02 -21.80 -1.59
CA MET A 345 9.37 -20.49 -1.01
C MET A 345 10.89 -20.26 -0.94
N SER A 346 11.66 -21.31 -0.62
CA SER A 346 13.13 -21.22 -0.54
C SER A 346 13.78 -20.97 -1.90
N ASP A 347 13.22 -21.52 -2.99
CA ASP A 347 13.73 -21.27 -4.34
C ASP A 347 13.57 -19.80 -4.73
N LEU A 348 12.45 -19.20 -4.34
CA LEU A 348 12.12 -17.80 -4.67
C LEU A 348 13.02 -16.79 -3.96
N SER A 349 13.42 -17.06 -2.72
CA SER A 349 14.37 -16.20 -2.00
C SER A 349 15.69 -16.03 -2.76
N SER A 350 16.16 -17.09 -3.43
CA SER A 350 17.39 -17.06 -4.21
C SER A 350 17.27 -16.36 -5.56
N GLN A 351 16.05 -16.14 -6.05
CA GLN A 351 15.78 -15.47 -7.33
C GLN A 351 15.73 -13.95 -7.22
N TRP A 352 15.62 -13.43 -5.99
CA TRP A 352 15.63 -11.99 -5.76
C TRP A 352 17.01 -11.41 -6.06
N GLN A 353 17.11 -10.43 -6.96
CA GLN A 353 18.37 -9.86 -7.41
C GLN A 353 18.50 -8.40 -7.00
N LEU A 354 19.60 -8.09 -6.34
CA LEU A 354 19.97 -6.75 -5.91
C LEU A 354 20.47 -5.92 -7.09
N ASP A 355 19.92 -4.71 -7.25
CA ASP A 355 20.51 -3.65 -8.09
C ASP A 355 21.44 -2.79 -7.22
N ARG A 356 20.91 -2.17 -6.15
CA ARG A 356 21.68 -1.23 -5.34
C ARG A 356 21.20 -1.17 -3.89
N VAL A 357 22.14 -1.03 -2.98
CA VAL A 357 21.91 -0.61 -1.60
C VAL A 357 22.27 0.88 -1.47
N PHE A 358 21.38 1.65 -0.88
CA PHE A 358 21.59 3.04 -0.50
C PHE A 358 21.80 3.08 1.01
N GLU A 359 23.05 3.28 1.41
CA GLU A 359 23.39 3.39 2.83
C GLU A 359 23.09 4.81 3.34
N PRO A 360 22.62 4.97 4.58
CA PRO A 360 22.40 6.28 5.17
C PRO A 360 23.73 7.03 5.33
N THR A 361 23.79 8.24 4.82
CA THR A 361 24.98 9.12 4.89
C THR A 361 24.76 10.35 5.77
N MET A 362 23.50 10.67 6.06
CA MET A 362 23.10 11.82 6.89
C MET A 362 23.33 11.53 8.38
N SER A 363 23.84 12.52 9.11
CA SER A 363 23.95 12.40 10.56
C SER A 363 22.58 12.30 11.24
N ALA A 364 22.53 11.63 12.39
CA ALA A 364 21.31 11.48 13.17
C ALA A 364 20.69 12.85 13.54
N ASP A 365 21.50 13.81 13.96
CA ASP A 365 21.02 15.16 14.33
C ASP A 365 20.36 15.87 13.14
N ARG A 366 20.98 15.80 11.94
CA ARG A 366 20.41 16.42 10.74
C ARG A 366 19.12 15.74 10.32
N ARG A 367 19.06 14.43 10.41
CA ARG A 367 17.86 13.63 10.13
C ARG A 367 16.70 14.04 11.04
N GLU A 368 16.95 14.16 12.34
CA GLU A 368 15.92 14.56 13.30
C GLU A 368 15.48 16.03 13.13
N GLU A 369 16.41 16.92 12.79
CA GLU A 369 16.12 18.32 12.47
C GLU A 369 15.16 18.40 11.27
N LEU A 370 15.48 17.71 10.17
CA LEU A 370 14.64 17.71 8.95
C LEU A 370 13.27 17.09 9.20
N HIS A 371 13.21 15.98 9.94
CA HIS A 371 11.94 15.35 10.27
C HIS A 371 11.11 16.18 11.25
N ALA A 372 11.73 16.90 12.16
CA ALA A 372 11.02 17.87 13.02
C ALA A 372 10.39 19.00 12.19
N GLY A 373 11.11 19.53 11.19
CA GLY A 373 10.58 20.49 10.24
C GLY A 373 9.40 19.96 9.44
N TRP A 374 9.50 18.70 8.96
CA TRP A 374 8.40 18.01 8.30
C TRP A 374 7.16 17.90 9.21
N ARG A 375 7.32 17.39 10.43
CA ARG A 375 6.21 17.26 11.40
C ARG A 375 5.56 18.60 11.70
N GLU A 376 6.34 19.67 11.78
CA GLU A 376 5.80 21.02 11.97
C GLU A 376 5.02 21.50 10.74
N ALA A 377 5.50 21.20 9.51
CA ALA A 377 4.75 21.50 8.28
C ALA A 377 3.41 20.74 8.23
N VAL A 378 3.42 19.43 8.57
CA VAL A 378 2.20 18.62 8.70
C VAL A 378 1.26 19.20 9.75
N ARG A 379 1.77 19.53 10.95
CA ARG A 379 0.95 20.11 12.03
C ARG A 379 0.26 21.41 11.59
N ARG A 380 0.96 22.30 10.88
CA ARG A 380 0.36 23.55 10.34
C ARG A 380 -0.73 23.26 9.31
N THR A 381 -0.49 22.27 8.46
CA THR A 381 -1.45 21.84 7.44
C THR A 381 -2.72 21.28 8.09
N LEU A 382 -2.57 20.40 9.09
CA LEU A 382 -3.71 19.79 9.80
C LEU A 382 -4.47 20.78 10.70
N ALA A 383 -3.82 21.80 11.25
CA ALA A 383 -4.48 22.83 12.05
C ALA A 383 -5.44 23.73 11.25
N GLN A 384 -5.39 23.68 9.93
CA GLN A 384 -6.29 24.40 9.02
C GLN A 384 -7.46 23.56 8.54
N ALA A 385 -7.46 22.25 8.86
CA ALA A 385 -8.60 21.37 8.58
C ALA A 385 -9.81 21.81 9.43
N PRO A 386 -11.01 21.99 8.82
CA PRO A 386 -12.20 22.47 9.51
C PRO A 386 -12.70 21.56 10.62
#